data_1e09299ce991faf91ac6b7ed40323c30
#
_entry.id   1e09299ce991faf91ac6b7ed40323c30
#
_cell.length_a   1.000
_cell.length_b   1.000
_cell.length_c   1.000
_cell.angle_alpha   90.00
_cell.angle_beta   90.00
_cell.angle_gamma   90.00
#
_symmetry.space_group_name_H-M   'P 1'
#
loop_
_entity.id
_entity.type
_entity.pdbx_description
1 polymer ?
#
loop_
_entity_poly.entity_id
_entity_poly.type
_entity_poly.pdbx_seq_one_letter_code
_entity_poly.pdbx_strand_id
1 'polypeptide(L)'
;MSEDRLRWLDGVLKDAPDTPTVVATHHPPYPIGMRFIDDLRFVDPAGFAAVLARHPQVVRVISGHVHRASVGSLAGRVCTTCPSTYRQLFLDLTQPGRAAVTGEPAGFAIHLVENDGTATTHFVPTGNYRPLMDVE
;
A
#
# COMPACT_ATOMS: atom_id res chain seq x y z
N MET A 1 -4.65 7.60 13.24
CA MET A 1 -6.11 7.45 12.89
C MET A 1 -6.91 7.75 14.14
N SER A 2 -8.09 8.43 14.06
CA SER A 2 -8.91 8.67 15.25
C SER A 2 -9.53 7.37 15.77
N GLU A 3 -9.85 7.35 17.07
CA GLU A 3 -10.50 6.18 17.69
C GLU A 3 -11.83 5.82 17.03
N ASP A 4 -12.63 6.82 16.61
CA ASP A 4 -13.89 6.58 15.92
C ASP A 4 -13.71 5.82 14.61
N ARG A 5 -12.67 6.18 13.82
CA ARG A 5 -12.34 5.47 12.59
C ARG A 5 -11.85 4.05 12.85
N LEU A 6 -11.08 3.85 13.92
CA LEU A 6 -10.65 2.50 14.32
C LEU A 6 -11.83 1.64 14.77
N ARG A 7 -12.77 2.20 15.55
CA ARG A 7 -14.00 1.50 15.95
C ARG A 7 -14.88 1.17 14.75
N TRP A 8 -15.05 2.11 13.81
CA TRP A 8 -15.77 1.87 12.57
C TRP A 8 -15.15 0.73 11.76
N LEU A 9 -13.84 0.76 11.54
CA LEU A 9 -13.12 -0.29 10.79
C LEU A 9 -13.27 -1.66 11.47
N ASP A 10 -13.08 -1.70 12.79
CA ASP A 10 -13.23 -2.94 13.57
C ASP A 10 -14.66 -3.50 13.44
N GLY A 11 -15.67 -2.65 13.46
CA GLY A 11 -17.07 -3.03 13.27
C GLY A 11 -17.32 -3.62 11.88
N VAL A 12 -16.92 -2.90 10.82
CA VAL A 12 -17.08 -3.37 9.43
C VAL A 12 -16.40 -4.72 9.18
N LEU A 13 -15.19 -4.89 9.73
CA LEU A 13 -14.46 -6.15 9.58
C LEU A 13 -15.08 -7.30 10.38
N LYS A 14 -15.70 -7.03 11.53
CA LYS A 14 -16.46 -8.03 12.29
C LYS A 14 -17.69 -8.54 11.59
N ASP A 15 -18.32 -7.67 10.79
CA ASP A 15 -19.54 -8.03 10.06
C ASP A 15 -19.29 -8.97 8.87
N ALA A 16 -18.01 -9.11 8.44
CA ALA A 16 -17.59 -9.97 7.32
C ALA A 16 -16.33 -10.77 7.65
N PRO A 17 -16.37 -11.66 8.68
CA PRO A 17 -15.18 -12.33 9.21
C PRO A 17 -14.52 -13.31 8.23
N ASP A 18 -15.29 -13.88 7.31
CA ASP A 18 -14.81 -14.90 6.36
C ASP A 18 -14.56 -14.34 4.95
N THR A 19 -14.71 -13.03 4.77
CA THR A 19 -14.56 -12.40 3.45
C THR A 19 -13.15 -11.85 3.30
N PRO A 20 -12.34 -12.34 2.33
CA PRO A 20 -11.02 -11.76 2.04
C PRO A 20 -11.14 -10.25 1.78
N THR A 21 -10.47 -9.47 2.59
CA THR A 21 -10.67 -8.01 2.62
C THR A 21 -9.37 -7.27 2.33
N VAL A 22 -9.46 -6.25 1.47
CA VAL A 22 -8.40 -5.28 1.24
C VAL A 22 -8.75 -3.97 1.96
N VAL A 23 -7.85 -3.48 2.79
CA VAL A 23 -8.01 -2.19 3.46
C VAL A 23 -7.21 -1.14 2.71
N ALA A 24 -7.86 -0.08 2.27
CA ALA A 24 -7.23 1.04 1.58
C ALA A 24 -7.04 2.24 2.52
N THR A 25 -5.84 2.80 2.51
CA THR A 25 -5.51 4.05 3.21
C THR A 25 -4.78 5.00 2.26
N HIS A 26 -4.85 6.33 2.49
CA HIS A 26 -4.07 7.24 1.66
C HIS A 26 -2.58 7.19 2.04
N HIS A 27 -2.27 7.35 3.32
CA HIS A 27 -0.88 7.30 3.81
C HIS A 27 -0.48 5.87 4.17
N PRO A 28 0.75 5.44 3.86
CA PRO A 28 1.23 4.13 4.23
C PRO A 28 1.38 4.01 5.76
N PRO A 29 0.98 2.88 6.35
CA PRO A 29 1.10 2.67 7.79
C PRO A 29 2.48 2.13 8.22
N TYR A 30 3.44 2.08 7.30
CA TYR A 30 4.81 1.61 7.51
C TYR A 30 5.82 2.61 6.94
N PRO A 31 7.07 2.64 7.43
CA PRO A 31 8.10 3.53 6.90
C PRO A 31 8.55 3.08 5.51
N ILE A 32 8.71 4.06 4.62
CA ILE A 32 9.22 3.86 3.26
C ILE A 32 10.75 3.94 3.24
N GLY A 33 11.36 4.57 4.25
CA GLY A 33 12.78 4.89 4.30
C GLY A 33 13.15 6.24 3.69
N MET A 34 12.20 6.93 3.10
CA MET A 34 12.33 8.31 2.63
C MET A 34 11.86 9.27 3.72
N ARG A 35 12.78 9.85 4.49
CA ARG A 35 12.47 10.58 5.72
C ARG A 35 11.40 11.67 5.52
N PHE A 36 11.48 12.44 4.45
CA PHE A 36 10.48 13.47 4.15
C PHE A 36 9.05 12.88 4.02
N ILE A 37 8.93 11.72 3.38
CA ILE A 37 7.65 11.02 3.23
C ILE A 37 7.23 10.35 4.54
N ASP A 38 8.19 9.80 5.26
CA ASP A 38 7.93 9.12 6.53
C ASP A 38 7.43 10.08 7.60
N ASP A 39 7.82 11.36 7.57
CA ASP A 39 7.30 12.40 8.45
C ASP A 39 5.83 12.76 8.13
N LEU A 40 5.35 12.44 6.92
CA LEU A 40 3.98 12.66 6.45
C LEU A 40 3.11 11.40 6.45
N ARG A 41 3.63 10.27 6.95
CA ARG A 41 2.90 9.00 6.98
C ARG A 41 1.78 8.97 8.02
N PHE A 42 1.22 7.83 8.20
CA PHE A 42 0.25 7.51 9.25
C PHE A 42 0.80 7.86 10.65
N VAL A 43 0.12 8.77 11.36
CA VAL A 43 0.66 9.36 12.61
C VAL A 43 0.76 8.34 13.75
N ASP A 44 -0.18 7.43 13.87
CA ASP A 44 -0.17 6.37 14.89
C ASP A 44 -0.61 5.05 14.26
N PRO A 45 0.33 4.21 13.84
CA PRO A 45 -0.01 2.91 13.27
C PRO A 45 -0.38 1.86 14.32
N ALA A 46 -0.13 2.07 15.63
CA ALA A 46 -0.33 1.05 16.65
C ALA A 46 -1.81 0.65 16.81
N GLY A 47 -2.72 1.63 16.88
CA GLY A 47 -4.15 1.37 16.94
C GLY A 47 -4.66 0.64 15.70
N PHE A 48 -4.17 1.02 14.52
CA PHE A 48 -4.50 0.35 13.27
C PHE A 48 -3.94 -1.09 13.22
N ALA A 49 -2.70 -1.28 13.65
CA ALA A 49 -2.09 -2.61 13.78
C ALA A 49 -2.89 -3.53 14.73
N ALA A 50 -3.37 -2.99 15.84
CA ALA A 50 -4.19 -3.73 16.78
C ALA A 50 -5.55 -4.16 16.19
N VAL A 51 -6.16 -3.33 15.34
CA VAL A 51 -7.35 -3.72 14.58
C VAL A 51 -7.01 -4.84 13.59
N LEU A 52 -5.98 -4.67 12.76
CA LEU A 52 -5.57 -5.68 11.77
C LEU A 52 -5.25 -7.04 12.39
N ALA A 53 -4.63 -7.04 13.57
CA ALA A 53 -4.26 -8.28 14.27
C ALA A 53 -5.48 -9.13 14.66
N ARG A 54 -6.64 -8.50 14.90
CA ARG A 54 -7.91 -9.19 15.23
C ARG A 54 -8.66 -9.72 14.01
N HIS A 55 -8.30 -9.28 12.80
CA HIS A 55 -9.04 -9.53 11.58
C HIS A 55 -8.18 -10.27 10.54
N PRO A 56 -8.01 -11.60 10.66
CA PRO A 56 -7.17 -12.40 9.76
C PRO A 56 -7.63 -12.38 8.30
N GLN A 57 -8.91 -12.11 8.04
CA GLN A 57 -9.46 -11.96 6.68
C GLN A 57 -8.92 -10.73 5.92
N VAL A 58 -8.25 -9.78 6.61
CA VAL A 58 -7.55 -8.69 5.90
C VAL A 58 -6.30 -9.25 5.24
N VAL A 59 -6.34 -9.45 3.94
CA VAL A 59 -5.28 -10.08 3.16
C VAL A 59 -4.26 -9.07 2.61
N ARG A 60 -4.63 -7.79 2.54
CA ARG A 60 -3.78 -6.72 2.02
C ARG A 60 -4.14 -5.37 2.60
N VAL A 61 -3.13 -4.54 2.83
CA VAL A 61 -3.30 -3.09 3.01
C VAL A 61 -2.69 -2.39 1.80
N ILE A 62 -3.43 -1.50 1.17
CA ILE A 62 -2.98 -0.73 0.02
C ILE A 62 -2.96 0.76 0.34
N SER A 63 -1.97 1.48 -0.18
CA SER A 63 -1.82 2.91 0.08
C SER A 63 -1.31 3.65 -1.17
N GLY A 64 -1.54 4.95 -1.18
CA GLY A 64 -1.02 5.89 -2.18
C GLY A 64 0.05 6.81 -1.59
N HIS A 65 -0.08 8.12 -1.80
CA HIS A 65 0.72 9.22 -1.25
C HIS A 65 2.19 9.27 -1.68
N VAL A 66 2.86 8.14 -1.69
CA VAL A 66 4.33 8.04 -1.88
C VAL A 66 4.76 8.21 -3.32
N HIS A 67 3.83 8.04 -4.27
CA HIS A 67 4.14 8.05 -5.70
C HIS A 67 5.28 7.08 -6.08
N ARG A 68 5.37 5.93 -5.39
CA ARG A 68 6.30 4.84 -5.67
C ARG A 68 5.69 3.50 -5.31
N ALA A 69 6.05 2.48 -6.07
CA ALA A 69 5.81 1.11 -5.65
C ALA A 69 6.73 0.76 -4.49
N SER A 70 6.16 0.34 -3.39
CA SER A 70 6.90 -0.27 -2.29
C SER A 70 6.08 -1.35 -1.59
N VAL A 71 6.77 -2.23 -0.90
CA VAL A 71 6.17 -3.31 -0.12
C VAL A 71 6.74 -3.26 1.29
N GLY A 72 5.86 -3.31 2.25
CA GLY A 72 6.19 -3.40 3.67
C GLY A 72 5.20 -4.29 4.39
N SER A 73 5.19 -4.24 5.71
CA SER A 73 4.26 -5.04 6.52
C SER A 73 3.82 -4.30 7.78
N LEU A 74 2.62 -4.61 8.25
CA LEU A 74 2.09 -4.16 9.54
C LEU A 74 1.22 -5.28 10.13
N ALA A 75 1.46 -5.65 11.38
CA ALA A 75 0.70 -6.69 12.09
C ALA A 75 0.57 -8.00 11.29
N GLY A 76 1.63 -8.43 10.61
CA GLY A 76 1.65 -9.63 9.78
C GLY A 76 0.91 -9.51 8.43
N ARG A 77 0.38 -8.33 8.08
CA ARG A 77 -0.27 -8.08 6.79
C ARG A 77 0.72 -7.45 5.82
N VAL A 78 0.71 -7.90 4.58
CA VAL A 78 1.47 -7.25 3.50
C VAL A 78 0.81 -5.92 3.18
N CYS A 79 1.62 -4.86 3.17
CA CYS A 79 1.21 -3.49 2.85
C CYS A 79 1.94 -3.05 1.59
N THR A 80 1.23 -2.41 0.65
CA THR A 80 1.82 -1.92 -0.60
C THR A 80 1.49 -0.45 -0.81
N THR A 81 2.40 0.29 -1.42
CA THR A 81 2.10 1.61 -1.98
C THR A 81 2.05 1.54 -3.50
N CYS A 82 1.18 2.36 -4.09
CA CYS A 82 1.00 2.42 -5.54
C CYS A 82 1.89 3.49 -6.17
N PRO A 83 2.48 3.24 -7.35
CA PRO A 83 3.10 4.30 -8.13
C PRO A 83 2.05 5.34 -8.56
N SER A 84 2.51 6.53 -8.90
CA SER A 84 1.64 7.59 -9.42
C SER A 84 1.32 7.37 -10.90
N THR A 85 0.09 7.67 -11.30
CA THR A 85 -0.32 7.71 -12.72
C THR A 85 0.18 8.96 -13.46
N TYR A 86 0.94 9.81 -12.78
CA TYR A 86 1.53 11.02 -13.38
C TYR A 86 3.05 11.05 -13.23
N ARG A 87 3.58 11.34 -12.04
CA ARG A 87 5.02 11.46 -11.77
C ARG A 87 5.39 10.71 -10.51
N GLN A 88 6.58 10.09 -10.52
CA GLN A 88 7.12 9.41 -9.36
C GLN A 88 7.96 10.37 -8.50
N LEU A 89 8.06 10.09 -7.22
CA LEU A 89 9.08 10.70 -6.37
C LEU A 89 10.41 9.96 -6.57
N PHE A 90 11.50 10.70 -6.62
CA PHE A 90 12.85 10.14 -6.69
C PHE A 90 13.17 9.37 -5.39
N LEU A 91 13.62 8.15 -5.50
CA LEU A 91 14.00 7.33 -4.34
C LEU A 91 15.35 7.83 -3.80
N ASP A 92 15.30 8.62 -2.75
CA ASP A 92 16.48 9.06 -2.00
C ASP A 92 16.38 8.59 -0.55
N LEU A 93 17.21 7.63 -0.20
CA LEU A 93 17.31 7.07 1.15
C LEU A 93 18.40 7.75 1.98
N THR A 94 19.14 8.70 1.40
CA THR A 94 20.33 9.30 2.00
C THR A 94 20.11 10.71 2.53
N GLN A 95 19.18 11.47 1.94
CA GLN A 95 19.00 12.89 2.23
C GLN A 95 17.73 13.15 3.07
N PRO A 96 17.83 13.54 4.34
CA PRO A 96 16.68 13.95 5.10
C PRO A 96 16.09 15.27 4.58
N GLY A 97 14.77 15.36 4.48
CA GLY A 97 14.05 16.59 4.19
C GLY A 97 13.97 17.02 2.73
N ARG A 98 14.34 16.16 1.78
CA ARG A 98 14.21 16.44 0.35
C ARG A 98 13.23 15.46 -0.32
N ALA A 99 12.27 16.02 -1.07
CA ALA A 99 11.52 15.28 -2.07
C ALA A 99 11.85 15.84 -3.45
N ALA A 100 12.07 14.97 -4.42
CA ALA A 100 12.29 15.35 -5.81
C ALA A 100 11.38 14.48 -6.69
N VAL A 101 10.98 15.06 -7.82
CA VAL A 101 10.22 14.35 -8.86
C VAL A 101 11.20 13.76 -9.87
N THR A 102 10.92 12.56 -10.34
CA THR A 102 11.71 11.85 -11.34
C THR A 102 10.94 11.67 -12.66
N GLY A 103 11.69 11.42 -13.74
CA GLY A 103 11.16 11.03 -15.04
C GLY A 103 10.84 9.53 -15.19
N GLU A 104 10.84 8.77 -14.10
CA GLU A 104 10.41 7.36 -14.13
C GLU A 104 8.98 7.24 -14.68
N PRO A 105 8.65 6.14 -15.38
CA PRO A 105 7.31 5.95 -15.94
C PRO A 105 6.21 6.08 -14.90
N ALA A 106 5.11 6.69 -15.28
CA ALA A 106 3.87 6.61 -14.52
C ALA A 106 3.41 5.15 -14.42
N GLY A 107 2.61 4.82 -13.41
CA GLY A 107 2.18 3.44 -13.20
C GLY A 107 0.96 3.33 -12.30
N PHE A 108 0.49 2.09 -12.16
CA PHE A 108 -0.60 1.72 -11.28
C PHE A 108 -0.35 0.31 -10.71
N ALA A 109 -1.19 -0.11 -9.80
CA ALA A 109 -1.16 -1.46 -9.25
C ALA A 109 -2.46 -2.20 -9.57
N ILE A 110 -2.34 -3.49 -9.89
CA ILE A 110 -3.45 -4.43 -9.99
C ILE A 110 -3.33 -5.41 -8.82
N HIS A 111 -4.38 -5.53 -8.04
CA HIS A 111 -4.47 -6.48 -6.94
C HIS A 111 -5.47 -7.57 -7.31
N LEU A 112 -5.00 -8.79 -7.42
CA LEU A 112 -5.81 -9.99 -7.59
C LEU A 112 -6.03 -10.60 -6.21
N VAL A 113 -7.26 -10.82 -5.83
CA VAL A 113 -7.62 -11.43 -4.54
C VAL A 113 -8.56 -12.59 -4.82
N GLU A 114 -8.13 -13.78 -4.42
CA GLU A 114 -8.89 -15.01 -4.57
C GLU A 114 -9.80 -15.25 -3.34
N ASN A 115 -10.79 -16.11 -3.51
CA ASN A 115 -11.73 -16.44 -2.44
C ASN A 115 -11.09 -17.13 -1.23
N ASP A 116 -9.93 -17.78 -1.43
CA ASP A 116 -9.16 -18.40 -0.36
C ASP A 116 -8.25 -17.42 0.41
N GLY A 117 -8.29 -16.13 0.04
CA GLY A 117 -7.46 -15.09 0.63
C GLY A 117 -6.08 -14.93 -0.01
N THR A 118 -5.74 -15.73 -1.01
CA THR A 118 -4.51 -15.51 -1.80
C THR A 118 -4.58 -14.15 -2.48
N ALA A 119 -3.53 -13.34 -2.34
CA ALA A 119 -3.48 -12.00 -2.90
C ALA A 119 -2.18 -11.73 -3.62
N THR A 120 -2.27 -11.36 -4.90
CA THR A 120 -1.13 -10.99 -5.75
C THR A 120 -1.22 -9.53 -6.15
N THR A 121 -0.09 -8.84 -6.19
CA THR A 121 -0.01 -7.45 -6.64
C THR A 121 0.94 -7.34 -7.82
N HIS A 122 0.47 -6.76 -8.92
CA HIS A 122 1.28 -6.39 -10.08
C HIS A 122 1.42 -4.86 -10.12
N PHE A 123 2.66 -4.39 -10.19
CA PHE A 123 2.95 -2.98 -10.47
C PHE A 123 3.17 -2.83 -11.97
N VAL A 124 2.34 -2.03 -12.61
CA VAL A 124 2.29 -1.91 -14.07
C VAL A 124 2.69 -0.50 -14.48
N PRO A 125 3.82 -0.31 -15.19
CA PRO A 125 4.14 0.99 -15.77
C PRO A 125 3.16 1.33 -16.91
N THR A 126 2.76 2.60 -17.00
CA THR A 126 1.94 3.06 -18.12
C THR A 126 2.84 3.30 -19.33
N GLY A 127 2.45 2.77 -20.49
CA GLY A 127 3.19 2.90 -21.73
C GLY A 127 2.69 1.93 -22.80
N ASN A 128 3.25 2.03 -23.98
CA ASN A 128 2.90 1.13 -25.09
C ASN A 128 3.90 -0.05 -25.10
N TYR A 129 3.80 -0.91 -24.09
CA TYR A 129 4.60 -2.13 -23.97
C TYR A 129 3.89 -3.28 -24.67
N ARG A 130 4.49 -3.81 -25.72
CA ARG A 130 4.00 -5.00 -26.44
C ARG A 130 4.92 -6.17 -26.14
N PRO A 131 4.42 -7.42 -26.17
CA PRO A 131 5.28 -8.58 -26.16
C PRO A 131 6.35 -8.48 -27.27
N LEU A 132 7.61 -8.73 -26.90
CA LEU A 132 8.73 -8.76 -27.84
C LEU A 132 8.89 -10.15 -28.46
N MET A 133 8.46 -11.18 -27.71
CA MET A 133 8.45 -12.58 -28.13
C MET A 133 7.44 -13.36 -27.30
N ASP A 134 6.92 -14.43 -27.85
CA ASP A 134 6.19 -15.44 -27.08
C ASP A 134 7.18 -16.41 -26.42
N VAL A 135 6.87 -16.86 -25.23
CA VAL A 135 7.64 -17.86 -24.47
C VAL A 135 6.72 -19.05 -24.26
N GLU A 136 7.07 -20.20 -24.87
CA GLU A 136 6.35 -21.46 -24.70
C GLU A 136 6.88 -22.26 -23.51
#